data_c268cc30eccda9b62b5a11268fb2805e
#
_entry.id   c268cc30eccda9b62b5a11268fb2805e
#
_cell.length_a   1.000
_cell.length_b   1.000
_cell.length_c   1.000
_cell.angle_alpha   90.00
_cell.angle_beta   90.00
_cell.angle_gamma   90.00
#
_symmetry.space_group_name_H-M   'P 1'
#
loop_
_entity.id
_entity.type
_entity.pdbx_description
1 polymer ?
#
loop_
_entity_poly.entity_id
_entity_poly.type
_entity_poly.pdbx_seq_one_letter_code
_entity_poly.pdbx_strand_id
1 'polypeptide(L)'
;MAHEPLSQEELLLEGFLALDTPEGYRAEFIEGDIVVTPPPDGDHESHISVVVKQVTRKSATDMDISGHKGLKLNRGGRCPKNYVIPDATWAPTSAGLFWGADSWMPPEGVAMVAEVTSLRADRDREVKRHCYALAGIPLYLLVDRERGSVTLFSEPDNDDYQQVVTMPFGKEIALPAPFSMTLETTDFA
;
A
#
# COMPACT_ATOMS: atom_id res chain seq x y z
N MET A 1 -13.63 37.20 13.29
CA MET A 1 -13.48 36.49 12.00
C MET A 1 -14.40 35.28 12.07
N ALA A 2 -15.41 35.21 11.21
CA ALA A 2 -16.27 34.02 11.13
C ALA A 2 -15.48 32.88 10.55
N HIS A 3 -15.33 31.75 11.27
CA HIS A 3 -14.81 30.53 10.71
C HIS A 3 -15.78 30.05 9.63
N GLU A 4 -15.28 29.82 8.42
CA GLU A 4 -16.05 29.12 7.40
C GLU A 4 -16.41 27.73 7.96
N PRO A 5 -17.66 27.28 7.77
CA PRO A 5 -18.03 25.94 8.23
C PRO A 5 -17.20 24.87 7.49
N LEU A 6 -16.72 23.86 8.23
CA LEU A 6 -15.99 22.72 7.67
C LEU A 6 -16.84 22.02 6.61
N SER A 7 -16.21 21.59 5.53
CA SER A 7 -16.83 20.71 4.54
C SER A 7 -17.16 19.35 5.16
N GLN A 8 -18.04 18.59 4.53
CA GLN A 8 -18.37 17.23 4.99
C GLN A 8 -17.12 16.32 5.03
N GLU A 9 -16.23 16.44 4.04
CA GLU A 9 -14.98 15.70 3.97
C GLU A 9 -14.05 16.05 5.15
N GLU A 10 -13.94 17.33 5.50
CA GLU A 10 -13.13 17.78 6.64
C GLU A 10 -13.67 17.27 7.96
N LEU A 11 -14.99 17.28 8.14
CA LEU A 11 -15.64 16.71 9.34
C LEU A 11 -15.40 15.21 9.46
N LEU A 12 -15.50 14.48 8.35
CA LEU A 12 -15.22 13.04 8.33
C LEU A 12 -13.74 12.74 8.59
N LEU A 13 -12.84 13.54 8.05
CA LEU A 13 -11.42 13.41 8.32
C LEU A 13 -11.07 13.67 9.79
N GLU A 14 -11.65 14.72 10.39
CA GLU A 14 -11.49 14.98 11.84
C GLU A 14 -12.00 13.80 12.68
N GLY A 15 -13.18 13.26 12.33
CA GLY A 15 -13.73 12.08 12.96
C GLY A 15 -12.84 10.84 12.82
N PHE A 16 -12.28 10.64 11.63
CA PHE A 16 -11.32 9.56 11.37
C PHE A 16 -10.05 9.70 12.22
N LEU A 17 -9.45 10.88 12.27
CA LEU A 17 -8.22 11.11 13.05
C LEU A 17 -8.42 11.00 14.56
N ALA A 18 -9.65 11.16 15.03
CA ALA A 18 -10.05 10.99 16.43
C ALA A 18 -10.61 9.59 16.73
N LEU A 19 -10.69 8.70 15.73
CA LEU A 19 -11.32 7.40 15.88
C LEU A 19 -10.45 6.48 16.74
N ASP A 20 -11.05 5.90 17.77
CA ASP A 20 -10.49 4.79 18.53
C ASP A 20 -11.07 3.48 17.98
N THR A 21 -10.19 2.56 17.57
CA THR A 21 -10.61 1.26 17.02
C THR A 21 -10.38 0.15 18.03
N PRO A 22 -11.19 -0.92 17.99
CA PRO A 22 -10.90 -2.12 18.78
C PRO A 22 -9.50 -2.66 18.50
N GLU A 23 -8.90 -3.33 19.48
CA GLU A 23 -7.57 -3.92 19.35
C GLU A 23 -7.48 -4.83 18.12
N GLY A 24 -6.42 -4.64 17.31
CA GLY A 24 -6.16 -5.36 16.07
C GLY A 24 -6.92 -4.86 14.84
N TYR A 25 -7.93 -3.99 15.01
CA TYR A 25 -8.61 -3.38 13.86
C TYR A 25 -7.80 -2.20 13.30
N ARG A 26 -7.86 -2.03 11.97
CA ARG A 26 -7.27 -0.87 11.28
C ARG A 26 -8.37 0.03 10.75
N ALA A 27 -8.16 1.33 10.82
CA ALA A 27 -9.02 2.32 10.18
C ALA A 27 -8.22 3.07 9.11
N GLU A 28 -8.83 3.24 7.95
CA GLU A 28 -8.31 3.99 6.82
C GLU A 28 -9.36 5.03 6.38
N PHE A 29 -8.91 6.12 5.77
CA PHE A 29 -9.79 7.10 5.17
C PHE A 29 -9.61 7.03 3.65
N ILE A 30 -10.55 6.41 2.96
CA ILE A 30 -10.46 6.08 1.53
C ILE A 30 -11.71 6.60 0.82
N GLU A 31 -11.51 7.33 -0.27
CA GLU A 31 -12.60 7.92 -1.08
C GLU A 31 -13.59 8.79 -0.28
N GLY A 32 -13.12 9.41 0.79
CA GLY A 32 -13.96 10.22 1.67
C GLY A 32 -14.74 9.43 2.71
N ASP A 33 -14.55 8.13 2.81
CA ASP A 33 -15.18 7.24 3.77
C ASP A 33 -14.19 6.72 4.82
N ILE A 34 -14.68 6.53 6.04
CA ILE A 34 -13.93 5.80 7.09
C ILE A 34 -14.15 4.30 6.88
N VAL A 35 -13.05 3.58 6.67
CA VAL A 35 -13.05 2.13 6.46
C VAL A 35 -12.37 1.46 7.63
N VAL A 36 -13.12 0.64 8.37
CA VAL A 36 -12.57 -0.15 9.48
C VAL A 36 -12.52 -1.61 9.07
N THR A 37 -11.33 -2.21 9.16
CA THR A 37 -11.10 -3.61 8.78
C THR A 37 -10.62 -4.42 9.98
N PRO A 38 -11.15 -5.67 10.14
CA PRO A 38 -10.67 -6.58 11.16
C PRO A 38 -9.24 -7.06 10.88
N PRO A 39 -8.59 -7.75 11.82
CA PRO A 39 -7.33 -8.42 11.55
C PRO A 39 -7.45 -9.35 10.33
N PRO A 40 -6.40 -9.42 9.49
CA PRO A 40 -6.38 -10.29 8.32
C PRO A 40 -6.37 -11.76 8.71
N ASP A 41 -6.79 -12.63 7.79
CA ASP A 41 -6.70 -14.09 7.97
C ASP A 41 -5.26 -14.61 7.80
N GLY A 42 -5.02 -15.88 8.18
CA GLY A 42 -3.70 -16.49 8.13
C GLY A 42 -3.13 -16.64 6.72
N ASP A 43 -3.97 -16.83 5.71
CA ASP A 43 -3.52 -16.94 4.33
C ASP A 43 -3.03 -15.58 3.80
N HIS A 44 -3.74 -14.50 4.14
CA HIS A 44 -3.29 -13.13 3.85
C HIS A 44 -1.90 -12.86 4.45
N GLU A 45 -1.73 -13.15 5.73
CA GLU A 45 -0.45 -12.97 6.42
C GLU A 45 0.67 -13.85 5.85
N SER A 46 0.32 -15.07 5.41
CA SER A 46 1.27 -15.97 4.77
C SER A 46 1.78 -15.40 3.45
N HIS A 47 0.92 -14.83 2.62
CA HIS A 47 1.34 -14.19 1.36
C HIS A 47 2.28 -13.00 1.62
N ILE A 48 1.95 -12.12 2.56
CA ILE A 48 2.84 -11.01 2.95
C ILE A 48 4.18 -11.56 3.47
N SER A 49 4.15 -12.57 4.32
CA SER A 49 5.37 -13.20 4.87
C SER A 49 6.29 -13.73 3.77
N VAL A 50 5.73 -14.35 2.72
CA VAL A 50 6.51 -14.86 1.57
C VAL A 50 7.19 -13.70 0.84
N VAL A 51 6.48 -12.60 0.55
CA VAL A 51 7.07 -11.42 -0.10
C VAL A 51 8.18 -10.84 0.76
N VAL A 52 7.92 -10.58 2.04
CA VAL A 52 8.88 -10.00 2.99
C VAL A 52 10.15 -10.83 3.06
N LYS A 53 10.01 -12.15 3.24
CA LYS A 53 11.14 -13.09 3.31
C LYS A 53 12.01 -13.04 2.06
N GLN A 54 11.40 -13.00 0.89
CA GLN A 54 12.15 -12.98 -0.37
C GLN A 54 12.83 -11.61 -0.60
N VAL A 55 12.14 -10.49 -0.35
CA VAL A 55 12.74 -9.16 -0.45
C VAL A 55 13.93 -9.04 0.50
N THR A 56 13.78 -9.44 1.76
CA THR A 56 14.87 -9.39 2.75
C THR A 56 16.09 -10.21 2.33
N ARG A 57 15.89 -11.32 1.62
CA ARG A 57 16.98 -12.24 1.24
C ARG A 57 17.60 -11.96 -0.10
N LYS A 58 16.84 -11.40 -1.05
CA LYS A 58 17.21 -11.36 -2.47
C LYS A 58 17.37 -9.95 -3.02
N SER A 59 16.84 -8.93 -2.34
CA SER A 59 16.92 -7.54 -2.83
C SER A 59 18.37 -7.10 -2.94
N ALA A 60 18.72 -6.48 -4.08
CA ALA A 60 20.05 -5.93 -4.30
C ALA A 60 20.36 -4.71 -3.40
N THR A 61 19.31 -4.03 -2.92
CA THR A 61 19.39 -2.94 -1.96
C THR A 61 18.78 -3.38 -0.64
N ASP A 62 19.44 -3.10 0.47
CA ASP A 62 18.89 -3.37 1.81
C ASP A 62 17.63 -2.51 2.01
N MET A 63 16.55 -3.16 2.44
CA MET A 63 15.24 -2.56 2.60
C MET A 63 14.75 -2.66 4.03
N ASP A 64 14.34 -1.52 4.58
CA ASP A 64 13.47 -1.51 5.75
C ASP A 64 12.03 -1.78 5.32
N ILE A 65 11.29 -2.44 6.20
CA ILE A 65 9.88 -2.78 5.98
C ILE A 65 9.02 -2.35 7.16
N SER A 66 7.82 -1.89 6.86
CA SER A 66 6.76 -1.69 7.85
C SER A 66 5.44 -2.28 7.35
N GLY A 67 4.81 -3.12 8.17
CA GLY A 67 3.49 -3.72 7.89
C GLY A 67 2.30 -2.86 8.35
N HIS A 68 2.53 -1.76 9.05
CA HIS A 68 1.45 -0.94 9.64
C HIS A 68 1.72 0.56 9.50
N LYS A 69 2.45 0.96 8.48
CA LYS A 69 2.78 2.37 8.29
C LYS A 69 1.63 3.12 7.63
N GLY A 70 1.11 4.09 8.33
CA GLY A 70 0.12 5.01 7.77
C GLY A 70 0.75 5.96 6.75
N LEU A 71 0.16 6.06 5.57
CA LEU A 71 0.54 6.98 4.50
C LEU A 71 -0.56 8.01 4.26
N LYS A 72 -0.17 9.29 4.14
CA LYS A 72 -1.03 10.38 3.67
C LYS A 72 -0.82 10.50 2.17
N LEU A 73 -1.79 10.08 1.37
CA LEU A 73 -1.67 10.15 -0.07
C LEU A 73 -2.14 11.50 -0.62
N ASN A 74 -1.51 11.92 -1.71
CA ASN A 74 -1.85 13.17 -2.37
C ASN A 74 -3.29 13.14 -2.90
N ARG A 75 -3.96 14.31 -2.87
CA ARG A 75 -5.29 14.50 -3.45
C ARG A 75 -5.17 14.98 -4.89
N GLY A 76 -5.96 14.42 -5.79
CA GLY A 76 -6.08 14.86 -7.17
C GLY A 76 -6.66 13.80 -8.09
N GLY A 77 -7.08 14.17 -9.29
CA GLY A 77 -7.63 13.27 -10.29
C GLY A 77 -8.77 12.41 -9.73
N ARG A 78 -8.60 11.10 -9.81
CA ARG A 78 -9.53 10.10 -9.26
C ARG A 78 -9.28 9.80 -7.78
N CYS A 79 -8.20 10.36 -7.21
CA CYS A 79 -7.82 10.08 -5.84
C CYS A 79 -8.27 11.23 -4.92
N PRO A 80 -9.32 11.07 -4.10
CA PRO A 80 -9.62 11.98 -3.02
C PRO A 80 -8.53 11.90 -1.95
N LYS A 81 -8.60 12.77 -0.93
CA LYS A 81 -7.66 12.72 0.20
C LYS A 81 -7.76 11.38 0.90
N ASN A 82 -6.68 10.61 0.90
CA ASN A 82 -6.62 9.28 1.47
C ASN A 82 -5.55 9.16 2.54
N TYR A 83 -5.89 8.41 3.58
CA TYR A 83 -5.02 7.94 4.65
C TYR A 83 -5.10 6.42 4.65
N VAL A 84 -4.06 5.77 4.16
CA VAL A 84 -4.04 4.31 3.94
C VAL A 84 -2.96 3.63 4.76
N ILE A 85 -3.17 2.37 5.07
CA ILE A 85 -2.19 1.51 5.75
C ILE A 85 -1.94 0.31 4.83
N PRO A 86 -0.93 0.38 3.95
CA PRO A 86 -0.58 -0.77 3.11
C PRO A 86 -0.23 -2.00 3.95
N ASP A 87 -0.49 -3.18 3.43
CA ASP A 87 -0.11 -4.43 4.11
C ASP A 87 1.41 -4.53 4.28
N ALA A 88 2.18 -3.97 3.35
CA ALA A 88 3.61 -3.79 3.53
C ALA A 88 4.12 -2.55 2.77
N THR A 89 5.08 -1.85 3.38
CA THR A 89 5.73 -0.66 2.82
C THR A 89 7.24 -0.83 2.94
N TRP A 90 7.98 -0.66 1.84
CA TRP A 90 9.44 -0.75 1.81
C TRP A 90 10.09 0.58 1.45
N ALA A 91 11.21 0.83 2.10
CA ALA A 91 12.11 1.94 1.78
C ALA A 91 13.57 1.48 1.89
N PRO A 92 14.52 2.06 1.12
CA PRO A 92 15.93 1.76 1.30
C PRO A 92 16.37 2.04 2.74
N THR A 93 17.05 1.09 3.37
CA THR A 93 17.55 1.24 4.76
C THR A 93 18.45 2.47 4.92
N SER A 94 19.22 2.80 3.87
CA SER A 94 20.06 4.00 3.84
C SER A 94 19.29 5.32 3.96
N ALA A 95 18.00 5.33 3.65
CA ALA A 95 17.15 6.52 3.77
C ALA A 95 16.66 6.75 5.22
N GLY A 96 16.63 5.71 6.06
CA GLY A 96 16.13 5.79 7.44
C GLY A 96 14.70 6.31 7.55
N LEU A 97 13.88 6.04 6.52
CA LEU A 97 12.58 6.70 6.30
C LEU A 97 11.61 6.55 7.48
N PHE A 98 11.63 5.41 8.15
CA PHE A 98 10.68 5.12 9.24
C PHE A 98 11.15 5.63 10.61
N TRP A 99 12.42 6.01 10.77
CA TRP A 99 12.95 6.49 12.03
C TRP A 99 12.41 7.89 12.36
N GLY A 100 11.72 8.00 13.50
CA GLY A 100 11.12 9.27 13.94
C GLY A 100 9.97 9.76 13.09
N ALA A 101 9.48 8.96 12.14
CA ALA A 101 8.33 9.32 11.32
C ALA A 101 7.04 9.26 12.15
N ASP A 102 6.15 10.23 11.92
CA ASP A 102 4.81 10.26 12.51
C ASP A 102 4.01 9.00 12.13
N SER A 103 2.97 8.67 12.90
CA SER A 103 2.06 7.54 12.59
C SER A 103 1.52 7.61 11.17
N TRP A 104 1.17 8.80 10.71
CA TRP A 104 0.78 9.12 9.34
C TRP A 104 1.87 9.94 8.67
N MET A 105 2.61 9.37 7.75
CA MET A 105 3.71 10.04 7.05
C MET A 105 3.39 10.30 5.58
N PRO A 106 4.06 11.27 4.93
CA PRO A 106 3.98 11.43 3.48
C PRO A 106 4.64 10.24 2.75
N PRO A 107 4.26 9.97 1.46
CA PRO A 107 4.75 8.79 0.72
C PRO A 107 6.16 8.94 0.15
N GLU A 108 6.76 10.12 0.18
CA GLU A 108 8.08 10.39 -0.41
C GLU A 108 9.16 9.51 0.22
N GLY A 109 9.94 8.86 -0.62
CA GLY A 109 11.00 7.92 -0.21
C GLY A 109 10.55 6.48 -0.07
N VAL A 110 9.25 6.20 -0.15
CA VAL A 110 8.73 4.82 -0.27
C VAL A 110 9.14 4.24 -1.62
N ALA A 111 9.77 3.06 -1.61
CA ALA A 111 10.19 2.38 -2.83
C ALA A 111 9.10 1.45 -3.39
N MET A 112 8.36 0.79 -2.53
CA MET A 112 7.27 -0.10 -2.91
C MET A 112 6.23 -0.19 -1.80
N VAL A 113 4.98 -0.35 -2.18
CA VAL A 113 3.90 -0.82 -1.32
C VAL A 113 3.35 -2.14 -1.85
N ALA A 114 2.84 -2.98 -0.96
CA ALA A 114 2.11 -4.19 -1.35
C ALA A 114 0.78 -4.29 -0.63
N GLU A 115 -0.19 -4.86 -1.35
CA GLU A 115 -1.50 -5.23 -0.84
C GLU A 115 -1.79 -6.68 -1.20
N VAL A 116 -2.42 -7.39 -0.28
CA VAL A 116 -3.00 -8.72 -0.52
C VAL A 116 -4.50 -8.58 -0.49
N THR A 117 -5.18 -8.95 -1.57
CA THR A 117 -6.63 -8.77 -1.65
C THR A 117 -7.37 -9.55 -0.57
N SER A 118 -8.39 -8.89 -0.01
CA SER A 118 -9.31 -9.44 0.97
C SER A 118 -10.76 -9.24 0.52
N LEU A 119 -11.69 -8.99 1.42
CA LEU A 119 -13.12 -8.85 1.15
C LEU A 119 -13.51 -7.70 0.19
N ARG A 120 -12.63 -6.75 -0.07
CA ARG A 120 -12.86 -5.60 -0.94
C ARG A 120 -11.74 -5.40 -1.95
N ALA A 121 -11.45 -6.47 -2.68
CA ALA A 121 -10.39 -6.52 -3.68
C ALA A 121 -10.44 -5.38 -4.73
N ASP A 122 -11.61 -4.86 -5.07
CA ASP A 122 -11.76 -3.78 -6.05
C ASP A 122 -11.09 -2.48 -5.59
N ARG A 123 -11.06 -2.21 -4.27
CA ARG A 123 -10.33 -1.04 -3.73
C ARG A 123 -8.84 -1.14 -4.00
N ASP A 124 -8.26 -2.32 -3.78
CA ASP A 124 -6.83 -2.55 -3.99
C ASP A 124 -6.51 -2.52 -5.49
N ARG A 125 -7.38 -3.11 -6.32
CA ARG A 125 -7.21 -3.17 -7.78
C ARG A 125 -7.31 -1.82 -8.47
N GLU A 126 -8.16 -0.92 -7.98
CA GLU A 126 -8.49 0.33 -8.65
C GLU A 126 -8.14 1.56 -7.82
N VAL A 127 -8.79 1.77 -6.67
CA VAL A 127 -8.67 3.02 -5.92
C VAL A 127 -7.26 3.22 -5.40
N LYS A 128 -6.73 2.26 -4.65
CA LYS A 128 -5.38 2.35 -4.09
C LYS A 128 -4.32 2.43 -5.19
N ARG A 129 -4.49 1.68 -6.31
CA ARG A 129 -3.60 1.76 -7.45
C ARG A 129 -3.46 3.19 -7.96
N HIS A 130 -4.57 3.86 -8.27
CA HIS A 130 -4.54 5.24 -8.74
C HIS A 130 -3.95 6.20 -7.71
N CYS A 131 -4.29 6.02 -6.45
CA CYS A 131 -3.80 6.88 -5.38
C CYS A 131 -2.31 6.68 -5.10
N TYR A 132 -1.80 5.46 -5.21
CA TYR A 132 -0.35 5.19 -5.10
C TYR A 132 0.42 5.77 -6.29
N ALA A 133 -0.11 5.66 -7.51
CA ALA A 133 0.49 6.28 -8.69
C ALA A 133 0.56 7.80 -8.56
N LEU A 134 -0.56 8.46 -8.21
CA LEU A 134 -0.63 9.91 -7.99
C LEU A 134 0.34 10.37 -6.89
N ALA A 135 0.55 9.55 -5.87
CA ALA A 135 1.51 9.82 -4.80
C ALA A 135 2.97 9.61 -5.22
N GLY A 136 3.21 9.15 -6.46
CA GLY A 136 4.55 8.91 -6.99
C GLY A 136 5.27 7.70 -6.37
N ILE A 137 4.54 6.76 -5.77
CA ILE A 137 5.13 5.53 -5.25
C ILE A 137 5.61 4.69 -6.44
N PRO A 138 6.93 4.39 -6.54
CA PRO A 138 7.49 3.81 -7.76
C PRO A 138 6.93 2.44 -8.12
N LEU A 139 6.67 1.60 -7.11
CA LEU A 139 6.22 0.23 -7.31
C LEU A 139 5.01 -0.08 -6.42
N TYR A 140 4.00 -0.69 -7.02
CA TYR A 140 2.87 -1.25 -6.31
C TYR A 140 2.73 -2.73 -6.66
N LEU A 141 2.85 -3.60 -5.67
CA LEU A 141 2.71 -5.05 -5.79
C LEU A 141 1.34 -5.49 -5.25
N LEU A 142 0.51 -6.04 -6.11
CA LEU A 142 -0.81 -6.57 -5.75
C LEU A 142 -0.80 -8.09 -5.81
N VAL A 143 -1.01 -8.74 -4.67
CA VAL A 143 -1.24 -10.18 -4.57
C VAL A 143 -2.74 -10.42 -4.58
N ASP A 144 -3.27 -10.85 -5.72
CA ASP A 144 -4.70 -11.05 -5.94
C ASP A 144 -5.09 -12.51 -5.67
N ARG A 145 -5.56 -12.77 -4.47
CA ARG A 145 -5.96 -14.12 -4.01
C ARG A 145 -7.15 -14.68 -4.78
N GLU A 146 -8.08 -13.83 -5.17
CA GLU A 146 -9.28 -14.23 -5.90
C GLU A 146 -8.95 -14.64 -7.34
N ARG A 147 -8.02 -13.92 -7.96
CA ARG A 147 -7.57 -14.19 -9.34
C ARG A 147 -6.40 -15.17 -9.41
N GLY A 148 -5.81 -15.53 -8.29
CA GLY A 148 -4.63 -16.38 -8.24
C GLY A 148 -3.43 -15.79 -8.98
N SER A 149 -3.19 -14.49 -8.82
CA SER A 149 -2.15 -13.78 -9.58
C SER A 149 -1.43 -12.72 -8.76
N VAL A 150 -0.23 -12.38 -9.18
CA VAL A 150 0.53 -11.23 -8.69
C VAL A 150 0.69 -10.22 -9.80
N THR A 151 0.39 -8.97 -9.52
CA THR A 151 0.56 -7.86 -10.47
C THR A 151 1.55 -6.84 -9.89
N LEU A 152 2.55 -6.49 -10.68
CA LEU A 152 3.44 -5.36 -10.41
C LEU A 152 3.03 -4.19 -11.29
N PHE A 153 2.75 -3.09 -10.65
CA PHE A 153 2.54 -1.79 -11.27
C PHE A 153 3.80 -0.96 -11.07
N SER A 154 4.30 -0.32 -12.14
CA SER A 154 5.50 0.51 -12.12
C SER A 154 5.40 1.70 -13.07
N GLU A 155 6.36 2.63 -12.99
CA GLU A 155 6.37 3.86 -13.76
C GLU A 155 5.09 4.69 -13.53
N PRO A 156 4.88 5.25 -12.32
CA PRO A 156 3.73 6.08 -12.03
C PRO A 156 3.75 7.36 -12.87
N ASP A 157 2.63 7.67 -13.51
CA ASP A 157 2.44 8.89 -14.29
C ASP A 157 1.02 9.43 -14.02
N ASN A 158 0.94 10.61 -13.42
CA ASN A 158 -0.32 11.19 -12.95
C ASN A 158 -1.04 10.25 -11.97
N ASP A 159 -2.23 9.77 -12.33
CA ASP A 159 -3.09 8.95 -11.48
C ASP A 159 -3.11 7.47 -11.86
N ASP A 160 -2.12 6.97 -12.62
CA ASP A 160 -1.99 5.56 -12.92
C ASP A 160 -0.53 5.14 -13.18
N TYR A 161 -0.30 3.85 -13.31
CA TYR A 161 0.98 3.26 -13.64
C TYR A 161 1.04 2.93 -15.14
N GLN A 162 2.16 3.26 -15.78
CA GLN A 162 2.37 3.04 -17.21
C GLN A 162 2.74 1.59 -17.54
N GLN A 163 3.35 0.89 -16.60
CA GLN A 163 3.74 -0.50 -16.77
C GLN A 163 2.94 -1.39 -15.82
N VAL A 164 2.38 -2.46 -16.38
CA VAL A 164 1.60 -3.45 -15.64
C VAL A 164 2.05 -4.84 -16.07
N VAL A 165 2.58 -5.61 -15.14
CA VAL A 165 3.00 -7.00 -15.36
C VAL A 165 2.21 -7.91 -14.43
N THR A 166 1.45 -8.84 -14.97
CA THR A 166 0.66 -9.82 -14.20
C THR A 166 1.16 -11.23 -14.47
N MET A 167 1.42 -11.97 -13.41
CA MET A 167 1.80 -13.38 -13.45
C MET A 167 0.85 -14.22 -12.59
N PRO A 168 0.41 -15.40 -13.07
CA PRO A 168 -0.36 -16.32 -12.24
C PRO A 168 0.52 -16.85 -11.10
N PHE A 169 -0.08 -17.26 -9.99
CA PHE A 169 0.63 -17.96 -8.91
C PHE A 169 1.40 -19.17 -9.47
N GLY A 170 2.57 -19.44 -8.90
CA GLY A 170 3.51 -20.44 -9.39
C GLY A 170 4.45 -19.94 -10.49
N LYS A 171 4.33 -18.68 -10.94
CA LYS A 171 5.24 -18.04 -11.88
C LYS A 171 6.01 -16.90 -11.22
N GLU A 172 7.23 -16.71 -11.70
CA GLU A 172 8.11 -15.65 -11.22
C GLU A 172 7.70 -14.28 -11.78
N ILE A 173 7.87 -13.24 -10.97
CA ILE A 173 7.71 -11.84 -11.38
C ILE A 173 8.97 -11.04 -11.02
N ALA A 174 9.50 -10.27 -11.99
CA ALA A 174 10.68 -9.45 -11.77
C ALA A 174 10.32 -8.16 -11.05
N LEU A 175 11.02 -7.85 -9.96
CA LEU A 175 10.99 -6.56 -9.28
C LEU A 175 12.18 -5.74 -9.78
N PRO A 176 11.96 -4.58 -10.42
CA PRO A 176 13.03 -3.73 -10.93
C PRO A 176 13.85 -3.08 -9.81
N ALA A 177 14.78 -2.20 -10.18
CA ALA A 177 15.48 -1.37 -9.21
C ALA A 177 14.49 -0.58 -8.33
N PRO A 178 14.78 -0.38 -7.04
CA PRO A 178 16.03 -0.70 -6.35
C PRO A 178 16.14 -2.17 -5.88
N PHE A 179 15.07 -2.98 -6.03
CA PHE A 179 15.06 -4.37 -5.57
C PHE A 179 15.92 -5.26 -6.46
N SER A 180 15.83 -5.12 -7.80
CA SER A 180 16.60 -5.88 -8.81
C SER A 180 16.64 -7.38 -8.52
N MET A 181 15.48 -7.98 -8.29
CA MET A 181 15.33 -9.38 -7.93
C MET A 181 14.12 -10.02 -8.63
N THR A 182 14.05 -11.33 -8.56
CA THR A 182 12.87 -12.09 -8.98
C THR A 182 12.13 -12.61 -7.76
N LEU A 183 10.82 -12.34 -7.70
CA LEU A 183 9.91 -12.85 -6.69
C LEU A 183 9.29 -14.17 -7.21
N GLU A 184 9.49 -15.23 -6.48
CA GLU A 184 8.86 -16.53 -6.74
C GLU A 184 7.49 -16.58 -6.09
N THR A 185 6.48 -17.09 -6.80
CA THR A 185 5.10 -17.14 -6.31
C THR A 185 4.57 -18.57 -6.13
N THR A 186 5.46 -19.56 -6.12
CA THR A 186 5.09 -20.98 -5.93
C THR A 186 4.40 -21.21 -4.58
N ASP A 187 4.83 -20.49 -3.54
CA ASP A 187 4.28 -20.61 -2.19
C ASP A 187 2.98 -19.80 -2.00
N PHE A 188 2.41 -19.22 -3.05
CA PHE A 188 1.13 -18.49 -3.01
C PHE A 188 -0.07 -19.37 -3.41
N ALA A 189 0.19 -20.58 -3.92
CA ALA A 189 -0.82 -21.52 -4.42
C ALA A 189 -1.35 -22.44 -3.31
#